data_a0dcb5cbd481a2df200f284d05b00eec
#
_entry.id   a0dcb5cbd481a2df200f284d05b00eec
#
_cell.length_a   1.000
_cell.length_b   1.000
_cell.length_c   1.000
_cell.angle_alpha   90.00
_cell.angle_beta   90.00
_cell.angle_gamma   90.00
#
_symmetry.space_group_name_H-M   'P 1'
#
loop_
_entity.id
_entity.type
_entity.pdbx_description
1 polymer ?
#
loop_
_entity_poly.entity_id
_entity_poly.type
_entity_poly.pdbx_seq_one_letter_code
_entity_poly.pdbx_strand_id
1 'polypeptide(L)'
;MSDNNLANTYMKQAIKLAKKGVGLTDPNPCVGALVVKNNKIIGQGAHLKSGCEHAEVIAIKEAGEEARDADLFITLEPCAHQGKTPPCTDLILRAGIKCVYIAIEDPNPLVLGKGIKVLKKHNIKVVVGFFEKEVREINRGFFFRMDYSRPFIYSKIAASIDGKTSLKNGDSKWITSESSRKDVQNFRAKSSAIMTGVGTINNDNPSLTVRSRSSLMQPKRIILDSHLSINQKAKILNQENVYIFFGDDPNNQLPGLKKSRANFIQLDLIDNQVNIHSLIKHLNKLEINNLLVEAGPKLNGALLELSLIDELIIYSAPIILGGNARPMFNSPELKKMDAKINFLLSDTRVFGSDTRTIFRAVRDDLD
;
A
#
# COMPACT_ATOMS: atom_id res chain seq x y z
N MET A 1 9.09 -30.02 23.29
CA MET A 1 8.58 -28.64 23.02
C MET A 1 7.06 -28.77 23.06
N SER A 2 6.35 -27.85 23.69
CA SER A 2 4.88 -27.88 23.66
C SER A 2 4.38 -27.67 22.22
N ASP A 3 3.24 -28.31 21.87
CA ASP A 3 2.64 -28.21 20.53
C ASP A 3 2.46 -26.75 20.04
N ASN A 4 2.18 -25.84 20.96
CA ASN A 4 2.10 -24.40 20.67
C ASN A 4 3.43 -23.77 20.19
N ASN A 5 4.57 -24.19 20.73
CA ASN A 5 5.88 -23.66 20.30
C ASN A 5 6.23 -24.07 18.87
N LEU A 6 5.83 -25.27 18.48
CA LEU A 6 6.08 -25.81 17.16
C LEU A 6 5.17 -25.13 16.12
N ALA A 7 3.88 -24.95 16.45
CA ALA A 7 2.93 -24.23 15.60
C ALA A 7 3.37 -22.77 15.36
N ASN A 8 3.85 -22.08 16.39
CA ASN A 8 4.42 -20.73 16.26
C ASN A 8 5.63 -20.70 15.32
N THR A 9 6.48 -21.72 15.37
CA THR A 9 7.66 -21.82 14.50
C THR A 9 7.27 -21.94 13.03
N TYR A 10 6.29 -22.80 12.70
CA TYR A 10 5.80 -22.96 11.34
C TYR A 10 5.06 -21.71 10.85
N MET A 11 4.23 -21.09 11.69
CA MET A 11 3.55 -19.85 11.31
C MET A 11 4.54 -18.70 11.01
N LYS A 12 5.60 -18.55 11.79
CA LYS A 12 6.68 -17.58 11.47
C LYS A 12 7.32 -17.84 10.11
N GLN A 13 7.49 -19.11 9.72
CA GLN A 13 8.00 -19.47 8.39
C GLN A 13 7.00 -19.13 7.29
N ALA A 14 5.70 -19.42 7.50
CA ALA A 14 4.64 -19.01 6.57
C ALA A 14 4.61 -17.49 6.39
N ILE A 15 4.76 -16.71 7.48
CA ILE A 15 4.87 -15.25 7.44
C ILE A 15 6.11 -14.79 6.62
N LYS A 16 7.24 -15.49 6.77
CA LYS A 16 8.44 -15.19 5.96
C LYS A 16 8.20 -15.45 4.47
N LEU A 17 7.41 -16.46 4.12
CA LEU A 17 6.98 -16.69 2.74
C LEU A 17 6.04 -15.59 2.25
N ALA A 18 5.04 -15.18 3.05
CA ALA A 18 4.14 -14.08 2.71
C ALA A 18 4.89 -12.78 2.38
N LYS A 19 5.96 -12.45 3.12
CA LYS A 19 6.79 -11.27 2.88
C LYS A 19 7.41 -11.22 1.48
N LYS A 20 7.58 -12.36 0.79
CA LYS A 20 8.06 -12.41 -0.59
C LYS A 20 7.09 -11.78 -1.59
N GLY A 21 5.80 -11.73 -1.25
CA GLY A 21 4.74 -11.13 -2.07
C GLY A 21 4.65 -9.59 -2.00
N VAL A 22 5.33 -8.97 -1.05
CA VAL A 22 5.25 -7.51 -0.84
C VAL A 22 5.69 -6.74 -2.08
N GLY A 23 4.79 -5.89 -2.61
CA GLY A 23 4.97 -5.12 -3.85
C GLY A 23 4.76 -5.92 -5.13
N LEU A 24 4.26 -7.17 -5.05
CA LEU A 24 4.03 -8.05 -6.20
C LEU A 24 2.56 -8.50 -6.32
N THR A 25 1.86 -8.67 -5.20
CA THR A 25 0.54 -9.30 -5.18
C THR A 25 -0.63 -8.34 -5.38
N ASP A 26 -0.37 -7.05 -5.34
CA ASP A 26 -1.43 -6.02 -5.40
C ASP A 26 -2.42 -6.26 -6.56
N PRO A 27 -3.74 -6.14 -6.35
CA PRO A 27 -4.44 -5.70 -5.14
C PRO A 27 -4.68 -6.81 -4.09
N ASN A 28 -4.22 -8.05 -4.32
CA ASN A 28 -4.38 -9.17 -3.40
C ASN A 28 -3.47 -9.03 -2.17
N PRO A 29 -3.82 -9.64 -1.03
CA PRO A 29 -2.94 -9.72 0.12
C PRO A 29 -1.74 -10.64 -0.13
N CYS A 30 -0.66 -10.40 0.63
CA CYS A 30 0.50 -11.27 0.69
C CYS A 30 0.17 -12.47 1.58
N VAL A 31 0.20 -13.67 1.02
CA VAL A 31 -0.11 -14.91 1.74
C VAL A 31 1.02 -15.90 1.61
N GLY A 32 1.32 -16.59 2.70
CA GLY A 32 2.27 -17.70 2.75
C GLY A 32 1.62 -18.92 3.39
N ALA A 33 1.98 -20.10 2.93
CA ALA A 33 1.46 -21.37 3.43
C ALA A 33 2.55 -22.44 3.54
N LEU A 34 2.38 -23.35 4.51
CA LEU A 34 3.21 -24.53 4.70
C LEU A 34 2.33 -25.75 4.93
N VAL A 35 2.69 -26.87 4.33
CA VAL A 35 2.15 -28.20 4.67
C VAL A 35 3.18 -28.94 5.51
N VAL A 36 2.75 -29.41 6.69
CA VAL A 36 3.62 -30.05 7.69
C VAL A 36 3.08 -31.44 8.04
N LYS A 37 3.94 -32.45 7.99
CA LYS A 37 3.61 -33.82 8.41
C LYS A 37 4.75 -34.39 9.24
N ASN A 38 4.43 -34.99 10.36
CA ASN A 38 5.42 -35.61 11.26
C ASN A 38 6.58 -34.63 11.62
N ASN A 39 6.23 -33.38 11.93
CA ASN A 39 7.14 -32.28 12.24
C ASN A 39 8.12 -31.93 11.10
N LYS A 40 7.85 -32.31 9.88
CA LYS A 40 8.63 -31.94 8.69
C LYS A 40 7.77 -31.11 7.74
N ILE A 41 8.34 -30.06 7.19
CA ILE A 41 7.73 -29.28 6.11
C ILE A 41 7.85 -30.13 4.85
N ILE A 42 6.70 -30.46 4.24
CA ILE A 42 6.61 -31.26 3.00
C ILE A 42 6.10 -30.45 1.82
N GLY A 43 5.65 -29.22 2.05
CA GLY A 43 5.27 -28.28 1.00
C GLY A 43 5.23 -26.85 1.51
N GLN A 44 5.54 -25.92 0.64
CA GLN A 44 5.55 -24.48 0.95
C GLN A 44 5.07 -23.66 -0.23
N GLY A 45 4.38 -22.57 0.03
CA GLY A 45 3.84 -21.70 -0.99
C GLY A 45 3.81 -20.24 -0.58
N ALA A 46 3.92 -19.36 -1.57
CA ALA A 46 3.71 -17.94 -1.41
C ALA A 46 2.90 -17.40 -2.59
N HIS A 47 1.89 -16.59 -2.31
CA HIS A 47 1.22 -15.84 -3.38
C HIS A 47 2.13 -14.73 -3.85
N LEU A 48 2.51 -14.73 -5.12
CA LEU A 48 3.50 -13.81 -5.67
C LEU A 48 2.96 -12.86 -6.75
N LYS A 49 1.74 -13.10 -7.24
CA LYS A 49 1.15 -12.26 -8.29
C LYS A 49 -0.37 -12.42 -8.34
N SER A 50 -1.10 -11.31 -8.40
CA SER A 50 -2.55 -11.33 -8.58
C SER A 50 -2.95 -12.12 -9.84
N GLY A 51 -3.97 -12.99 -9.71
CA GLY A 51 -4.44 -13.88 -10.78
C GLY A 51 -3.64 -15.18 -10.93
N CYS A 52 -2.53 -15.36 -10.21
CA CYS A 52 -1.81 -16.64 -10.10
C CYS A 52 -2.31 -17.46 -8.90
N GLU A 53 -1.77 -18.69 -8.77
CA GLU A 53 -2.14 -19.61 -7.70
C GLU A 53 -1.93 -18.99 -6.31
N HIS A 54 -2.82 -19.31 -5.41
CA HIS A 54 -2.73 -18.93 -4.01
C HIS A 54 -1.67 -19.77 -3.27
N ALA A 55 -1.20 -19.28 -2.13
CA ALA A 55 -0.13 -19.92 -1.37
C ALA A 55 -0.46 -21.37 -0.96
N GLU A 56 -1.72 -21.64 -0.58
CA GLU A 56 -2.21 -22.96 -0.22
C GLU A 56 -2.12 -23.93 -1.40
N VAL A 57 -2.49 -23.47 -2.59
CA VAL A 57 -2.46 -24.29 -3.80
C VAL A 57 -1.03 -24.74 -4.10
N ILE A 58 -0.08 -23.80 -4.03
CA ILE A 58 1.34 -24.08 -4.26
C ILE A 58 1.88 -25.06 -3.21
N ALA A 59 1.59 -24.83 -1.92
CA ALA A 59 2.08 -25.65 -0.83
C ALA A 59 1.52 -27.09 -0.89
N ILE A 60 0.21 -27.24 -1.18
CA ILE A 60 -0.44 -28.56 -1.29
C ILE A 60 0.06 -29.29 -2.53
N LYS A 61 0.27 -28.63 -3.66
CA LYS A 61 0.85 -29.24 -4.87
C LYS A 61 2.26 -29.75 -4.62
N GLU A 62 3.10 -28.97 -3.92
CA GLU A 62 4.47 -29.40 -3.57
C GLU A 62 4.45 -30.61 -2.63
N ALA A 63 3.52 -30.68 -1.68
CA ALA A 63 3.35 -31.82 -0.77
C ALA A 63 2.83 -33.09 -1.48
N GLY A 64 2.09 -32.93 -2.60
CA GLY A 64 1.51 -34.03 -3.35
C GLY A 64 0.60 -34.93 -2.51
N GLU A 65 0.72 -36.23 -2.66
CA GLU A 65 -0.09 -37.22 -1.91
C GLU A 65 0.22 -37.23 -0.41
N GLU A 66 1.40 -36.80 0.00
CA GLU A 66 1.78 -36.70 1.41
C GLU A 66 0.97 -35.66 2.18
N ALA A 67 0.26 -34.77 1.48
CA ALA A 67 -0.62 -33.77 2.09
C ALA A 67 -1.77 -34.39 2.91
N ARG A 68 -2.16 -35.63 2.60
CA ARG A 68 -3.18 -36.35 3.37
C ARG A 68 -2.75 -36.55 4.84
N ASP A 69 -3.66 -36.20 5.74
CA ASP A 69 -3.45 -36.21 7.20
C ASP A 69 -2.35 -35.25 7.70
N ALA A 70 -1.89 -34.31 6.86
CA ALA A 70 -0.96 -33.26 7.23
C ALA A 70 -1.66 -32.05 7.85
N ASP A 71 -0.89 -31.18 8.48
CA ASP A 71 -1.30 -29.87 8.97
C ASP A 71 -0.96 -28.77 7.96
N LEU A 72 -1.89 -27.85 7.73
CA LEU A 72 -1.68 -26.66 6.89
C LEU A 72 -1.55 -25.41 7.77
N PHE A 73 -0.47 -24.67 7.61
CA PHE A 73 -0.26 -23.37 8.22
C PHE A 73 -0.40 -22.29 7.15
N ILE A 74 -1.29 -21.33 7.36
CA ILE A 74 -1.56 -20.26 6.41
C ILE A 74 -1.71 -18.92 7.10
N THR A 75 -1.16 -17.86 6.48
CA THR A 75 -1.15 -16.52 7.09
C THR A 75 -2.47 -15.77 6.99
N LEU A 76 -3.40 -16.19 6.13
CA LEU A 76 -4.72 -15.58 5.97
C LEU A 76 -5.77 -16.65 5.75
N GLU A 77 -7.01 -16.42 6.17
CA GLU A 77 -8.15 -17.31 5.94
C GLU A 77 -8.25 -17.75 4.47
N PRO A 78 -8.38 -19.07 4.17
CA PRO A 78 -8.51 -19.56 2.81
C PRO A 78 -9.87 -19.20 2.21
N CYS A 79 -9.88 -18.79 0.93
CA CYS A 79 -11.10 -18.40 0.24
C CYS A 79 -12.05 -19.58 0.03
N ALA A 80 -13.37 -19.30 0.18
CA ALA A 80 -14.47 -20.26 -0.03
C ALA A 80 -15.38 -19.88 -1.21
N HIS A 81 -15.02 -18.84 -1.99
CA HIS A 81 -15.80 -18.39 -3.15
C HIS A 81 -15.04 -18.63 -4.45
N GLN A 82 -15.79 -18.83 -5.53
CA GLN A 82 -15.24 -18.89 -6.87
C GLN A 82 -14.78 -17.48 -7.27
N GLY A 83 -13.50 -17.27 -7.37
CA GLY A 83 -12.88 -16.06 -7.88
C GLY A 83 -12.28 -16.27 -9.27
N LYS A 84 -11.10 -15.67 -9.52
CA LYS A 84 -10.27 -15.95 -10.71
C LYS A 84 -9.71 -17.37 -10.68
N THR A 85 -9.63 -17.97 -9.49
CA THR A 85 -9.22 -19.35 -9.23
C THR A 85 -10.32 -20.07 -8.45
N PRO A 86 -10.37 -21.42 -8.50
CA PRO A 86 -11.29 -22.19 -7.66
C PRO A 86 -11.05 -21.93 -6.17
N PRO A 87 -12.07 -22.18 -5.30
CA PRO A 87 -11.94 -22.01 -3.86
C PRO A 87 -10.79 -22.83 -3.28
N CYS A 88 -9.95 -22.22 -2.44
CA CYS A 88 -8.87 -22.92 -1.78
C CYS A 88 -9.38 -23.96 -0.78
N THR A 89 -10.54 -23.69 -0.16
CA THR A 89 -11.21 -24.67 0.72
C THR A 89 -11.46 -26.01 0.03
N ASP A 90 -11.87 -26.02 -1.23
CA ASP A 90 -12.14 -27.25 -1.97
C ASP A 90 -10.85 -28.07 -2.20
N LEU A 91 -9.74 -27.42 -2.44
CA LEU A 91 -8.45 -28.10 -2.58
C LEU A 91 -7.98 -28.68 -1.22
N ILE A 92 -8.13 -27.91 -0.14
CA ILE A 92 -7.78 -28.34 1.22
C ILE A 92 -8.56 -29.61 1.60
N LEU A 93 -9.88 -29.63 1.27
CA LEU A 93 -10.74 -30.80 1.52
C LEU A 93 -10.29 -32.02 0.68
N ARG A 94 -10.08 -31.84 -0.62
CA ARG A 94 -9.64 -32.92 -1.52
C ARG A 94 -8.28 -33.49 -1.16
N ALA A 95 -7.37 -32.65 -0.69
CA ALA A 95 -6.04 -33.06 -0.24
C ALA A 95 -6.06 -33.85 1.08
N GLY A 96 -7.19 -33.86 1.80
CA GLY A 96 -7.33 -34.57 3.05
C GLY A 96 -6.50 -33.99 4.20
N ILE A 97 -6.35 -32.65 4.22
CA ILE A 97 -5.67 -31.93 5.31
C ILE A 97 -6.42 -32.20 6.62
N LYS A 98 -5.67 -32.53 7.70
CA LYS A 98 -6.20 -32.85 9.01
C LYS A 98 -6.53 -31.62 9.86
N CYS A 99 -5.64 -30.64 9.86
CA CYS A 99 -5.78 -29.42 10.66
C CYS A 99 -5.30 -28.21 9.87
N VAL A 100 -6.01 -27.07 10.01
CA VAL A 100 -5.61 -25.80 9.40
C VAL A 100 -5.36 -24.77 10.49
N TYR A 101 -4.14 -24.25 10.53
CA TYR A 101 -3.71 -23.16 11.42
C TYR A 101 -3.72 -21.87 10.62
N ILE A 102 -4.50 -20.90 11.05
CA ILE A 102 -4.73 -19.62 10.36
C ILE A 102 -4.18 -18.48 11.23
N ALA A 103 -3.35 -17.60 10.66
CA ALA A 103 -2.84 -16.49 11.44
C ALA A 103 -3.95 -15.49 11.77
N ILE A 104 -4.73 -15.07 10.75
CA ILE A 104 -5.80 -14.06 10.89
C ILE A 104 -6.94 -14.36 9.90
N GLU A 105 -8.16 -13.97 10.28
CA GLU A 105 -9.33 -14.01 9.39
C GLU A 105 -9.19 -12.96 8.27
N ASP A 106 -9.78 -13.25 7.12
CA ASP A 106 -9.78 -12.31 6.00
C ASP A 106 -10.82 -11.20 6.24
N PRO A 107 -10.46 -9.91 6.24
CA PRO A 107 -11.41 -8.80 6.43
C PRO A 107 -12.35 -8.59 5.25
N ASN A 108 -12.08 -9.21 4.11
CA ASN A 108 -12.92 -9.09 2.92
C ASN A 108 -14.31 -9.69 3.18
N PRO A 109 -15.41 -8.90 3.08
CA PRO A 109 -16.78 -9.39 3.33
C PRO A 109 -17.19 -10.59 2.46
N LEU A 110 -16.52 -10.80 1.33
CA LEU A 110 -16.74 -11.98 0.48
C LEU A 110 -16.14 -13.25 1.07
N VAL A 111 -15.16 -13.16 1.96
CA VAL A 111 -14.40 -14.27 2.56
C VAL A 111 -14.72 -14.43 4.04
N LEU A 112 -14.71 -13.37 4.80
CA LEU A 112 -14.77 -13.26 6.26
C LEU A 112 -15.54 -14.40 6.94
N GLY A 113 -14.85 -15.31 7.60
CA GLY A 113 -15.37 -16.45 8.34
C GLY A 113 -15.99 -17.56 7.49
N LYS A 114 -16.12 -17.41 6.17
CA LYS A 114 -16.75 -18.39 5.28
C LYS A 114 -15.85 -19.58 5.03
N GLY A 115 -14.54 -19.36 4.83
CA GLY A 115 -13.56 -20.42 4.65
C GLY A 115 -13.46 -21.29 5.90
N ILE A 116 -13.37 -20.67 7.07
CA ILE A 116 -13.34 -21.35 8.36
C ILE A 116 -14.61 -22.20 8.57
N LYS A 117 -15.80 -21.63 8.26
CA LYS A 117 -17.08 -22.36 8.37
C LYS A 117 -17.13 -23.58 7.46
N VAL A 118 -16.67 -23.46 6.20
CA VAL A 118 -16.62 -24.59 5.25
C VAL A 118 -15.72 -25.70 5.80
N LEU A 119 -14.51 -25.39 6.24
CA LEU A 119 -13.57 -26.38 6.78
C LEU A 119 -14.13 -27.09 8.03
N LYS A 120 -14.67 -26.33 8.99
CA LYS A 120 -15.30 -26.90 10.21
C LYS A 120 -16.49 -27.80 9.89
N LYS A 121 -17.33 -27.43 8.91
CA LYS A 121 -18.46 -28.25 8.45
C LYS A 121 -18.03 -29.62 7.92
N HIS A 122 -16.82 -29.72 7.36
CA HIS A 122 -16.25 -30.97 6.85
C HIS A 122 -15.28 -31.64 7.85
N ASN A 123 -15.44 -31.36 9.16
CA ASN A 123 -14.68 -31.93 10.25
C ASN A 123 -13.17 -31.69 10.22
N ILE A 124 -12.71 -30.64 9.51
CA ILE A 124 -11.31 -30.20 9.61
C ILE A 124 -11.16 -29.35 10.87
N LYS A 125 -10.17 -29.69 11.69
CA LYS A 125 -9.79 -28.85 12.84
C LYS A 125 -9.22 -27.53 12.36
N VAL A 126 -9.74 -26.39 12.86
CA VAL A 126 -9.25 -25.05 12.53
C VAL A 126 -8.85 -24.33 13.80
N VAL A 127 -7.64 -23.79 13.83
CA VAL A 127 -7.07 -22.98 14.91
C VAL A 127 -6.70 -21.62 14.34
N VAL A 128 -7.19 -20.54 14.94
CA VAL A 128 -6.98 -19.15 14.47
C VAL A 128 -6.27 -18.35 15.55
N GLY A 129 -5.52 -17.31 15.16
CA GLY A 129 -4.93 -16.34 16.08
C GLY A 129 -3.43 -16.53 16.30
N PHE A 130 -2.64 -16.44 15.21
CA PHE A 130 -1.18 -16.54 15.26
C PHE A 130 -0.53 -15.30 14.65
N PHE A 131 0.18 -14.51 15.46
CA PHE A 131 0.94 -13.34 14.97
C PHE A 131 0.08 -12.34 14.15
N GLU A 132 -1.16 -12.11 14.55
CA GLU A 132 -2.12 -11.25 13.84
C GLU A 132 -1.54 -9.87 13.52
N LYS A 133 -0.87 -9.24 14.51
CA LYS A 133 -0.25 -7.91 14.34
C LYS A 133 0.79 -7.91 13.22
N GLU A 134 1.62 -8.95 13.11
CA GLU A 134 2.63 -9.07 12.06
C GLU A 134 2.00 -9.25 10.67
N VAL A 135 0.95 -10.05 10.57
CA VAL A 135 0.25 -10.31 9.30
C VAL A 135 -0.53 -9.06 8.85
N ARG A 136 -1.19 -8.36 9.78
CA ARG A 136 -1.81 -7.05 9.50
C ARG A 136 -0.79 -6.04 8.99
N GLU A 137 0.40 -5.99 9.58
CA GLU A 137 1.45 -5.06 9.16
C GLU A 137 1.95 -5.34 7.73
N ILE A 138 2.12 -6.62 7.36
CA ILE A 138 2.51 -7.02 5.99
C ILE A 138 1.44 -6.62 4.97
N ASN A 139 0.17 -6.72 5.36
CA ASN A 139 -1.00 -6.50 4.52
C ASN A 139 -1.76 -5.20 4.87
N ARG A 140 -1.09 -4.23 5.52
CA ARG A 140 -1.71 -3.04 6.12
C ARG A 140 -2.69 -2.37 5.18
N GLY A 141 -2.28 -2.05 3.96
CA GLY A 141 -3.15 -1.38 3.00
C GLY A 141 -4.34 -2.21 2.56
N PHE A 142 -4.19 -3.54 2.44
CA PHE A 142 -5.31 -4.43 2.12
C PHE A 142 -6.35 -4.44 3.24
N PHE A 143 -5.93 -4.71 4.48
CA PHE A 143 -6.83 -4.66 5.64
C PHE A 143 -7.50 -3.30 5.76
N PHE A 144 -6.70 -2.24 5.68
CA PHE A 144 -7.20 -0.88 5.79
C PHE A 144 -8.27 -0.55 4.74
N ARG A 145 -8.03 -0.94 3.48
CA ARG A 145 -9.00 -0.74 2.41
C ARG A 145 -10.30 -1.53 2.62
N MET A 146 -10.23 -2.73 3.18
CA MET A 146 -11.42 -3.52 3.52
C MET A 146 -12.20 -2.86 4.68
N ASP A 147 -11.50 -2.43 5.73
CA ASP A 147 -12.10 -1.88 6.94
C ASP A 147 -12.70 -0.47 6.69
N TYR A 148 -12.02 0.39 5.90
CA TYR A 148 -12.39 1.81 5.74
C TYR A 148 -12.86 2.20 4.34
N SER A 149 -12.92 1.28 3.39
CA SER A 149 -13.31 1.54 1.99
C SER A 149 -12.46 2.64 1.30
N ARG A 150 -11.20 2.78 1.68
CA ARG A 150 -10.24 3.72 1.12
C ARG A 150 -8.79 3.20 1.23
N PRO A 151 -7.86 3.69 0.41
CA PRO A 151 -6.45 3.32 0.55
C PRO A 151 -5.85 3.77 1.88
N PHE A 152 -4.85 3.05 2.38
CA PHE A 152 -3.92 3.54 3.38
C PHE A 152 -3.00 4.57 2.73
N ILE A 153 -2.99 5.80 3.25
CA ILE A 153 -2.29 6.94 2.66
C ILE A 153 -1.07 7.30 3.49
N TYR A 154 0.10 7.21 2.90
CA TYR A 154 1.32 7.72 3.50
C TYR A 154 1.94 8.81 2.64
N SER A 155 2.22 9.95 3.28
CA SER A 155 2.83 11.11 2.63
C SER A 155 4.31 11.14 2.90
N LYS A 156 5.12 11.15 1.81
CA LYS A 156 6.57 11.28 1.90
C LYS A 156 6.98 12.72 1.58
N ILE A 157 7.68 13.34 2.51
CA ILE A 157 8.20 14.70 2.39
C ILE A 157 9.72 14.69 2.55
N ALA A 158 10.43 15.41 1.68
CA ALA A 158 11.83 15.75 1.84
C ALA A 158 11.92 17.23 2.23
N ALA A 159 12.54 17.52 3.36
CA ALA A 159 12.60 18.87 3.90
C ALA A 159 13.98 19.19 4.50
N SER A 160 14.28 20.49 4.59
CA SER A 160 15.32 21.02 5.45
C SER A 160 14.97 20.88 6.94
N ILE A 161 15.93 21.06 7.86
CA ILE A 161 15.66 21.04 9.30
C ILE A 161 14.70 22.14 9.76
N ASP A 162 14.60 23.27 9.01
CA ASP A 162 13.61 24.33 9.23
C ASP A 162 12.27 24.08 8.51
N GLY A 163 12.01 22.82 8.08
CA GLY A 163 10.71 22.39 7.56
C GLY A 163 10.36 22.91 6.17
N LYS A 164 11.34 23.17 5.29
CA LYS A 164 11.12 23.70 3.96
C LYS A 164 11.39 22.65 2.87
N THR A 165 10.56 22.65 1.83
CA THR A 165 10.58 21.66 0.74
C THR A 165 11.14 22.18 -0.58
N SER A 166 11.29 23.48 -0.72
CA SER A 166 11.96 24.15 -1.87
C SER A 166 12.19 25.62 -1.55
N LEU A 167 13.05 26.26 -2.32
CA LEU A 167 13.14 27.73 -2.32
C LEU A 167 11.84 28.36 -2.85
N LYS A 168 11.66 29.69 -2.65
CA LYS A 168 10.49 30.45 -3.13
C LYS A 168 10.28 30.31 -4.64
N ASN A 169 11.35 30.30 -5.42
CA ASN A 169 11.33 30.12 -6.88
C ASN A 169 10.98 28.69 -7.33
N GLY A 170 10.90 27.71 -6.39
CA GLY A 170 10.60 26.32 -6.66
C GLY A 170 11.83 25.42 -6.81
N ASP A 171 13.04 25.95 -6.73
CA ASP A 171 14.25 25.13 -6.76
C ASP A 171 14.32 24.24 -5.51
N SER A 172 14.48 22.90 -5.74
CA SER A 172 14.45 21.87 -4.71
C SER A 172 15.51 20.78 -4.90
N LYS A 173 16.38 20.91 -5.90
CA LYS A 173 17.36 19.85 -6.25
C LYS A 173 18.75 20.21 -5.75
N TRP A 174 19.31 19.45 -4.78
CA TRP A 174 18.72 18.33 -4.04
C TRP A 174 18.69 18.67 -2.55
N ILE A 175 17.54 18.55 -1.90
CA ILE A 175 17.43 18.79 -0.47
C ILE A 175 18.05 17.61 0.30
N THR A 176 17.68 16.38 -0.06
CA THR A 176 18.12 15.17 0.63
C THR A 176 19.20 14.40 -0.15
N SER A 177 19.98 13.62 0.58
CA SER A 177 21.09 12.79 0.09
C SER A 177 20.63 11.70 -0.89
N GLU A 178 21.58 11.12 -1.61
CA GLU A 178 21.32 9.99 -2.52
C GLU A 178 20.81 8.76 -1.76
N SER A 179 21.31 8.50 -0.56
CA SER A 179 20.87 7.39 0.29
C SER A 179 19.40 7.50 0.67
N SER A 180 18.92 8.70 1.03
CA SER A 180 17.49 8.99 1.26
C SER A 180 16.65 8.74 0.02
N ARG A 181 17.11 9.23 -1.14
CA ARG A 181 16.41 9.00 -2.42
C ARG A 181 16.39 7.53 -2.85
N LYS A 182 17.39 6.73 -2.48
CA LYS A 182 17.38 5.27 -2.67
C LYS A 182 16.37 4.59 -1.75
N ASP A 183 16.26 5.02 -0.48
CA ASP A 183 15.27 4.46 0.45
C ASP A 183 13.82 4.75 0.02
N VAL A 184 13.55 5.93 -0.57
CA VAL A 184 12.23 6.24 -1.15
C VAL A 184 11.78 5.21 -2.20
N GLN A 185 12.71 4.59 -2.95
CA GLN A 185 12.36 3.55 -3.92
C GLN A 185 11.75 2.30 -3.24
N ASN A 186 12.09 2.02 -1.98
CA ASN A 186 11.47 0.92 -1.22
C ASN A 186 10.00 1.23 -0.89
N PHE A 187 9.66 2.49 -0.61
CA PHE A 187 8.26 2.91 -0.41
C PHE A 187 7.48 2.84 -1.72
N ARG A 188 8.05 3.34 -2.81
CA ARG A 188 7.42 3.22 -4.15
C ARG A 188 7.16 1.76 -4.53
N ALA A 189 8.11 0.87 -4.25
CA ALA A 189 8.00 -0.55 -4.57
C ALA A 189 6.91 -1.30 -3.79
N LYS A 190 6.49 -0.76 -2.65
CA LYS A 190 5.43 -1.33 -1.80
C LYS A 190 4.07 -0.65 -2.02
N SER A 191 4.02 0.35 -2.88
CA SER A 191 2.80 1.13 -3.12
C SER A 191 2.00 0.59 -4.28
N SER A 192 0.67 0.53 -4.13
CA SER A 192 -0.27 0.28 -5.23
C SER A 192 -0.27 1.45 -6.22
N ALA A 193 -0.15 2.67 -5.67
CA ALA A 193 -0.11 3.89 -6.47
C ALA A 193 0.77 4.97 -5.83
N ILE A 194 1.26 5.87 -6.69
CA ILE A 194 1.94 7.11 -6.29
C ILE A 194 1.09 8.28 -6.75
N MET A 195 0.79 9.21 -5.85
CA MET A 195 -0.02 10.39 -6.13
C MET A 195 0.81 11.66 -6.05
N THR A 196 0.55 12.57 -6.99
CA THR A 196 1.13 13.92 -6.99
C THR A 196 0.15 14.94 -7.59
N GLY A 197 0.46 16.23 -7.42
CA GLY A 197 -0.24 17.32 -8.12
C GLY A 197 0.46 17.68 -9.43
N VAL A 198 -0.29 18.29 -10.34
CA VAL A 198 0.21 18.74 -11.66
C VAL A 198 1.41 19.70 -11.57
N GLY A 199 1.48 20.52 -10.50
CA GLY A 199 2.62 21.39 -10.28
C GLY A 199 3.96 20.65 -10.22
N THR A 200 4.00 19.47 -9.57
CA THR A 200 5.19 18.63 -9.54
C THR A 200 5.52 18.07 -10.94
N ILE A 201 4.49 17.69 -11.71
CA ILE A 201 4.68 17.18 -13.07
C ILE A 201 5.27 18.29 -13.96
N ASN A 202 4.71 19.48 -13.92
CA ASN A 202 5.13 20.60 -14.78
C ASN A 202 6.52 21.12 -14.40
N ASN A 203 6.88 21.13 -13.10
CA ASN A 203 8.17 21.64 -12.63
C ASN A 203 9.31 20.62 -12.81
N ASP A 204 9.08 19.37 -12.43
CA ASP A 204 10.14 18.36 -12.30
C ASP A 204 10.13 17.32 -13.43
N ASN A 205 9.04 17.22 -14.18
CA ASN A 205 8.80 16.21 -15.24
C ASN A 205 9.19 14.79 -14.81
N PRO A 206 8.71 14.30 -13.64
CA PRO A 206 9.11 13.03 -13.07
C PRO A 206 8.38 11.86 -13.75
N SER A 207 9.04 10.69 -13.77
CA SER A 207 8.39 9.45 -14.21
C SER A 207 7.62 8.74 -13.12
N LEU A 208 7.87 9.02 -11.85
CA LEU A 208 7.26 8.38 -10.67
C LEU A 208 7.30 6.84 -10.72
N THR A 209 8.39 6.29 -11.21
CA THR A 209 8.61 4.84 -11.36
C THR A 209 9.50 4.26 -10.26
N VAL A 210 9.39 2.96 -10.05
CA VAL A 210 10.34 2.19 -9.25
C VAL A 210 11.56 1.89 -10.12
N ARG A 211 12.74 2.30 -9.67
CA ARG A 211 14.00 2.15 -10.41
C ARG A 211 14.94 1.11 -9.81
N SER A 212 14.70 0.70 -8.57
CA SER A 212 15.61 -0.17 -7.81
C SER A 212 15.48 -1.66 -8.12
N ARG A 213 14.38 -2.09 -8.75
CA ARG A 213 14.10 -3.49 -9.08
C ARG A 213 13.32 -3.57 -10.39
N SER A 214 13.93 -4.11 -11.44
CA SER A 214 13.32 -4.20 -12.78
C SER A 214 12.13 -5.16 -12.88
N SER A 215 12.01 -6.13 -11.95
CA SER A 215 10.98 -7.17 -11.95
C SER A 215 9.72 -6.84 -11.14
N LEU A 216 9.66 -5.70 -10.46
CA LEU A 216 8.49 -5.31 -9.67
C LEU A 216 7.41 -4.70 -10.56
N MET A 217 6.15 -4.92 -10.15
CA MET A 217 5.03 -4.17 -10.73
C MET A 217 5.25 -2.68 -10.51
N GLN A 218 5.05 -1.89 -11.58
CA GLN A 218 5.09 -0.43 -11.45
C GLN A 218 3.79 0.04 -10.78
N PRO A 219 3.86 0.91 -9.75
CA PRO A 219 2.67 1.49 -9.13
C PRO A 219 1.85 2.28 -10.14
N LYS A 220 0.54 2.37 -9.95
CA LYS A 220 -0.28 3.33 -10.72
C LYS A 220 0.15 4.75 -10.39
N ARG A 221 0.12 5.68 -11.35
CA ARG A 221 0.45 7.09 -11.14
C ARG A 221 -0.83 7.89 -11.17
N ILE A 222 -1.09 8.59 -10.07
CA ILE A 222 -2.28 9.40 -9.85
C ILE A 222 -1.87 10.87 -9.87
N ILE A 223 -2.43 11.64 -10.76
CA ILE A 223 -2.13 13.05 -10.92
C ILE A 223 -3.41 13.86 -10.70
N LEU A 224 -3.34 14.83 -9.79
CA LEU A 224 -4.42 15.79 -9.58
C LEU A 224 -4.12 17.06 -10.37
N ASP A 225 -5.02 17.42 -11.28
CA ASP A 225 -4.90 18.56 -12.17
C ASP A 225 -6.26 19.24 -12.35
N SER A 226 -6.65 20.07 -11.41
CA SER A 226 -8.01 20.64 -11.33
C SER A 226 -8.50 21.27 -12.62
N HIS A 227 -7.61 21.90 -13.39
CA HIS A 227 -7.93 22.66 -14.61
C HIS A 227 -7.23 22.14 -15.86
N LEU A 228 -6.85 20.86 -15.84
CA LEU A 228 -6.18 20.17 -16.95
C LEU A 228 -5.01 20.97 -17.55
N SER A 229 -4.12 21.44 -16.68
CA SER A 229 -2.99 22.32 -16.99
C SER A 229 -1.66 21.58 -17.24
N ILE A 230 -1.71 20.25 -17.29
CA ILE A 230 -0.53 19.41 -17.52
C ILE A 230 0.15 19.74 -18.85
N ASN A 231 1.47 19.83 -18.83
CA ASN A 231 2.25 20.00 -20.04
C ASN A 231 2.05 18.79 -20.96
N GLN A 232 1.57 19.03 -22.18
CA GLN A 232 1.30 17.98 -23.17
C GLN A 232 2.55 17.17 -23.56
N LYS A 233 3.76 17.67 -23.26
CA LYS A 233 5.04 16.98 -23.48
C LYS A 233 5.56 16.28 -22.24
N ALA A 234 4.77 16.21 -21.14
CA ALA A 234 5.18 15.55 -19.91
C ALA A 234 5.45 14.06 -20.16
N LYS A 235 6.61 13.58 -19.70
CA LYS A 235 7.06 12.18 -19.90
C LYS A 235 6.06 11.16 -19.39
N ILE A 236 5.32 11.50 -18.34
CA ILE A 236 4.38 10.62 -17.68
C ILE A 236 3.20 10.25 -18.58
N LEU A 237 2.81 11.12 -19.53
CA LEU A 237 1.71 10.89 -20.46
C LEU A 237 1.93 9.68 -21.39
N ASN A 238 3.18 9.32 -21.64
CA ASN A 238 3.55 8.19 -22.51
C ASN A 238 3.69 6.87 -21.74
N GLN A 239 3.38 6.84 -20.45
CA GLN A 239 3.48 5.65 -19.60
C GLN A 239 2.13 4.99 -19.41
N GLU A 240 2.14 3.68 -19.17
CA GLU A 240 0.95 2.91 -18.82
C GLU A 240 0.55 3.15 -17.35
N ASN A 241 -0.71 2.84 -17.00
CA ASN A 241 -1.23 2.97 -15.62
C ASN A 241 -1.11 4.39 -15.04
N VAL A 242 -1.31 5.40 -15.87
CA VAL A 242 -1.39 6.81 -15.46
C VAL A 242 -2.84 7.24 -15.46
N TYR A 243 -3.27 7.89 -14.38
CA TYR A 243 -4.61 8.38 -14.16
C TYR A 243 -4.55 9.86 -13.80
N ILE A 244 -5.17 10.71 -14.61
CA ILE A 244 -5.25 12.15 -14.39
C ILE A 244 -6.67 12.47 -13.98
N PHE A 245 -6.83 12.94 -12.74
CA PHE A 245 -8.09 13.38 -12.19
C PHE A 245 -8.18 14.90 -12.33
N PHE A 246 -9.22 15.38 -13.03
CA PHE A 246 -9.41 16.79 -13.32
C PHE A 246 -10.86 17.21 -13.07
N GLY A 247 -11.10 18.50 -12.94
CA GLY A 247 -12.43 19.08 -12.78
C GLY A 247 -12.96 19.68 -14.06
N ASP A 248 -12.22 20.64 -14.61
CA ASP A 248 -12.57 21.32 -15.83
C ASP A 248 -11.40 21.38 -16.84
N ASP A 249 -11.68 21.82 -18.04
CA ASP A 249 -10.70 21.98 -19.13
C ASP A 249 -10.90 23.34 -19.82
N PRO A 250 -10.58 24.46 -19.14
CA PRO A 250 -10.82 25.79 -19.66
C PRO A 250 -10.05 26.11 -20.95
N ASN A 251 -9.00 25.35 -21.23
CA ASN A 251 -8.14 25.54 -22.41
C ASN A 251 -8.41 24.51 -23.52
N ASN A 252 -9.46 23.66 -23.38
CA ASN A 252 -9.81 22.62 -24.33
C ASN A 252 -8.62 21.69 -24.71
N GLN A 253 -7.83 21.29 -23.72
CA GLN A 253 -6.63 20.45 -23.92
C GLN A 253 -6.95 18.96 -24.04
N LEU A 254 -8.08 18.51 -23.49
CA LEU A 254 -8.45 17.11 -23.39
C LEU A 254 -8.42 16.34 -24.72
N PRO A 255 -8.88 16.90 -25.86
CA PRO A 255 -8.81 16.20 -27.14
C PRO A 255 -7.38 15.86 -27.59
N GLY A 256 -6.43 16.75 -27.32
CA GLY A 256 -5.00 16.54 -27.59
C GLY A 256 -4.38 15.50 -26.64
N LEU A 257 -4.69 15.62 -25.36
CA LEU A 257 -4.18 14.75 -24.30
C LEU A 257 -4.70 13.31 -24.40
N LYS A 258 -5.93 13.09 -24.88
CA LYS A 258 -6.50 11.75 -25.11
C LYS A 258 -5.72 10.91 -26.12
N LYS A 259 -4.81 11.47 -26.89
CA LYS A 259 -3.88 10.75 -27.77
C LYS A 259 -2.75 10.07 -26.98
N SER A 260 -2.57 10.43 -25.72
CA SER A 260 -1.58 9.83 -24.82
C SER A 260 -2.07 8.49 -24.25
N ARG A 261 -1.21 7.80 -23.49
CA ARG A 261 -1.56 6.54 -22.79
C ARG A 261 -2.24 6.74 -21.45
N ALA A 262 -2.40 7.98 -20.99
CA ALA A 262 -3.01 8.30 -19.71
C ALA A 262 -4.54 8.16 -19.75
N ASN A 263 -5.11 7.79 -18.62
CA ASN A 263 -6.56 7.76 -18.40
C ASN A 263 -6.99 9.10 -17.79
N PHE A 264 -8.00 9.73 -18.36
CA PHE A 264 -8.53 11.02 -17.89
C PHE A 264 -9.87 10.78 -17.22
N ILE A 265 -10.00 11.21 -15.97
CA ILE A 265 -11.19 11.02 -15.14
C ILE A 265 -11.63 12.38 -14.61
N GLN A 266 -12.81 12.82 -15.03
CA GLN A 266 -13.38 14.07 -14.55
C GLN A 266 -14.10 13.85 -13.23
N LEU A 267 -13.88 14.76 -12.27
CA LEU A 267 -14.51 14.80 -10.95
C LEU A 267 -15.03 16.21 -10.70
N ASP A 268 -15.97 16.33 -9.77
CA ASP A 268 -16.47 17.63 -9.31
C ASP A 268 -15.35 18.45 -8.68
N LEU A 269 -15.46 19.76 -8.78
CA LEU A 269 -14.60 20.72 -8.07
C LEU A 269 -15.27 21.18 -6.78
N ILE A 270 -14.47 21.35 -5.74
CA ILE A 270 -14.82 22.08 -4.51
C ILE A 270 -13.73 23.15 -4.34
N ASP A 271 -14.13 24.41 -4.19
CA ASP A 271 -13.22 25.56 -4.08
C ASP A 271 -12.14 25.58 -5.19
N ASN A 272 -12.57 25.36 -6.44
CA ASN A 272 -11.70 25.27 -7.62
C ASN A 272 -10.61 24.19 -7.54
N GLN A 273 -10.81 23.16 -6.72
CA GLN A 273 -9.93 22.00 -6.61
C GLN A 273 -10.69 20.72 -6.84
N VAL A 274 -10.03 19.68 -7.38
CA VAL A 274 -10.60 18.34 -7.47
C VAL A 274 -11.12 17.90 -6.12
N ASN A 275 -12.37 17.46 -6.08
CA ASN A 275 -13.00 16.92 -4.88
C ASN A 275 -12.26 15.66 -4.38
N ILE A 276 -11.53 15.78 -3.27
CA ILE A 276 -10.71 14.70 -2.72
C ILE A 276 -11.57 13.52 -2.25
N HIS A 277 -12.78 13.75 -1.73
CA HIS A 277 -13.67 12.66 -1.33
C HIS A 277 -14.12 11.81 -2.54
N SER A 278 -14.42 12.46 -3.67
CA SER A 278 -14.73 11.78 -4.92
C SER A 278 -13.53 11.02 -5.48
N LEU A 279 -12.32 11.61 -5.38
CA LEU A 279 -11.06 10.95 -5.71
C LEU A 279 -10.88 9.66 -4.88
N ILE A 280 -11.00 9.73 -3.55
CA ILE A 280 -10.82 8.59 -2.65
C ILE A 280 -11.77 7.44 -3.00
N LYS A 281 -13.03 7.73 -3.32
CA LYS A 281 -13.99 6.72 -3.80
C LYS A 281 -13.52 6.05 -5.10
N HIS A 282 -12.93 6.81 -6.03
CA HIS A 282 -12.37 6.24 -7.27
C HIS A 282 -11.12 5.41 -7.00
N LEU A 283 -10.25 5.82 -6.09
CA LEU A 283 -9.06 5.04 -5.71
C LEU A 283 -9.45 3.69 -5.08
N ASN A 284 -10.53 3.65 -4.29
CA ASN A 284 -11.06 2.40 -3.76
C ASN A 284 -11.57 1.48 -4.90
N LYS A 285 -12.30 2.01 -5.89
CA LYS A 285 -12.75 1.27 -7.08
C LYS A 285 -11.58 0.75 -7.93
N LEU A 286 -10.46 1.47 -7.96
CA LEU A 286 -9.21 1.05 -8.62
C LEU A 286 -8.41 0.03 -7.78
N GLU A 287 -8.98 -0.39 -6.65
CA GLU A 287 -8.39 -1.34 -5.70
C GLU A 287 -7.00 -0.92 -5.20
N ILE A 288 -6.80 0.39 -4.95
CA ILE A 288 -5.56 0.92 -4.38
C ILE A 288 -5.50 0.58 -2.89
N ASN A 289 -4.58 -0.30 -2.49
CA ASN A 289 -4.36 -0.64 -1.09
C ASN A 289 -3.48 0.42 -0.40
N ASN A 290 -2.33 0.72 -0.99
CA ASN A 290 -1.32 1.62 -0.45
C ASN A 290 -1.11 2.79 -1.40
N LEU A 291 -1.38 4.01 -0.96
CA LEU A 291 -1.18 5.24 -1.71
C LEU A 291 0.00 6.04 -1.15
N LEU A 292 1.10 6.10 -1.90
CA LEU A 292 2.22 7.00 -1.59
C LEU A 292 1.95 8.38 -2.17
N VAL A 293 1.96 9.40 -1.34
CA VAL A 293 1.86 10.80 -1.78
C VAL A 293 3.26 11.40 -1.84
N GLU A 294 3.67 11.80 -3.05
CA GLU A 294 4.89 12.57 -3.30
C GLU A 294 4.50 13.91 -3.93
N ALA A 295 4.11 14.87 -3.12
CA ALA A 295 3.50 16.11 -3.58
C ALA A 295 4.05 17.34 -2.85
N GLY A 296 3.72 18.51 -3.40
CA GLY A 296 4.01 19.78 -2.77
C GLY A 296 3.06 20.14 -1.62
N PRO A 297 3.29 21.29 -0.96
CA PRO A 297 2.60 21.70 0.26
C PRO A 297 1.08 21.83 0.10
N LYS A 298 0.58 22.18 -1.09
CA LYS A 298 -0.86 22.37 -1.34
C LYS A 298 -1.65 21.06 -1.17
N LEU A 299 -1.21 19.99 -1.85
CA LEU A 299 -1.88 18.69 -1.76
C LEU A 299 -1.66 18.04 -0.40
N ASN A 300 -0.46 18.14 0.16
CA ASN A 300 -0.20 17.65 1.51
C ASN A 300 -1.05 18.37 2.56
N GLY A 301 -1.23 19.69 2.45
CA GLY A 301 -2.11 20.47 3.32
C GLY A 301 -3.57 20.01 3.23
N ALA A 302 -4.10 19.90 2.02
CA ALA A 302 -5.48 19.45 1.80
C ALA A 302 -5.75 18.03 2.35
N LEU A 303 -4.81 17.11 2.20
CA LEU A 303 -4.93 15.77 2.79
C LEU A 303 -4.85 15.79 4.32
N LEU A 304 -4.02 16.65 4.88
CA LEU A 304 -3.87 16.83 6.31
C LEU A 304 -5.15 17.38 6.94
N GLU A 305 -5.74 18.41 6.35
CA GLU A 305 -7.00 19.04 6.78
C GLU A 305 -8.17 18.06 6.81
N LEU A 306 -8.21 17.15 5.82
CA LEU A 306 -9.21 16.09 5.72
C LEU A 306 -8.89 14.86 6.58
N SER A 307 -7.83 14.91 7.41
CA SER A 307 -7.35 13.78 8.23
C SER A 307 -7.14 12.48 7.43
N LEU A 308 -6.69 12.61 6.17
CA LEU A 308 -6.50 11.49 5.25
C LEU A 308 -5.08 10.91 5.28
N ILE A 309 -4.12 11.58 5.93
CA ILE A 309 -2.75 11.06 6.06
C ILE A 309 -2.71 10.07 7.20
N ASP A 310 -2.50 8.79 6.90
CA ASP A 310 -2.38 7.71 7.88
C ASP A 310 -0.96 7.58 8.44
N GLU A 311 0.02 7.84 7.58
CA GLU A 311 1.44 7.82 7.95
C GLU A 311 2.19 8.94 7.25
N LEU A 312 3.03 9.65 8.01
CA LEU A 312 3.86 10.75 7.50
C LEU A 312 5.33 10.32 7.55
N ILE A 313 6.01 10.36 6.40
CA ILE A 313 7.40 9.97 6.24
C ILE A 313 8.20 11.22 5.90
N ILE A 314 8.98 11.72 6.85
CA ILE A 314 9.78 12.93 6.68
C ILE A 314 11.25 12.57 6.57
N TYR A 315 11.89 12.95 5.48
CA TYR A 315 13.34 12.97 5.33
C TYR A 315 13.84 14.39 5.61
N SER A 316 14.55 14.59 6.71
CA SER A 316 15.09 15.88 7.12
C SER A 316 16.59 15.93 6.79
N ALA A 317 16.97 16.88 5.94
CA ALA A 317 18.36 17.17 5.62
C ALA A 317 18.92 18.25 6.56
N PRO A 318 20.20 18.20 6.95
CA PRO A 318 20.82 19.17 7.85
C PRO A 318 21.18 20.49 7.12
N ILE A 319 20.17 21.09 6.48
CA ILE A 319 20.28 22.38 5.78
C ILE A 319 19.16 23.31 6.21
N ILE A 320 19.34 24.61 6.04
CA ILE A 320 18.35 25.66 6.30
C ILE A 320 18.05 26.37 4.98
N LEU A 321 16.77 26.51 4.63
CA LEU A 321 16.31 27.19 3.42
C LEU A 321 15.71 28.58 3.69
N GLY A 322 15.40 28.88 4.95
CA GLY A 322 14.95 30.19 5.42
C GLY A 322 13.45 30.46 5.28
N GLY A 323 13.02 31.60 5.85
CA GLY A 323 11.60 31.91 6.09
C GLY A 323 10.73 32.01 4.84
N ASN A 324 11.26 32.48 3.70
CA ASN A 324 10.52 32.62 2.46
C ASN A 324 10.43 31.35 1.61
N ALA A 325 11.07 30.26 2.04
CA ALA A 325 11.01 28.96 1.38
C ALA A 325 9.65 28.29 1.58
N ARG A 326 9.28 27.35 0.69
CA ARG A 326 7.98 26.67 0.72
C ARG A 326 7.90 25.71 1.90
N PRO A 327 6.80 25.71 2.69
CA PRO A 327 6.63 24.81 3.83
C PRO A 327 6.33 23.37 3.40
N MET A 328 6.29 22.45 4.36
CA MET A 328 5.83 21.07 4.14
C MET A 328 4.32 21.00 3.83
N PHE A 329 3.53 21.86 4.47
CA PHE A 329 2.08 21.92 4.35
C PHE A 329 1.62 23.36 4.17
N ASN A 330 0.70 23.57 3.24
CA ASN A 330 -0.15 24.76 3.20
C ASN A 330 -1.46 24.37 3.90
N SER A 331 -1.53 24.64 5.20
CA SER A 331 -2.73 24.42 6.02
C SER A 331 -3.23 25.77 6.55
N PRO A 332 -4.50 25.86 6.93
CA PRO A 332 -5.03 27.03 7.59
C PRO A 332 -4.27 27.36 8.88
N GLU A 333 -4.33 28.60 9.28
CA GLU A 333 -3.77 29.05 10.55
C GLU A 333 -4.51 28.40 11.73
N LEU A 334 -3.75 27.77 12.62
CA LEU A 334 -4.28 27.22 13.86
C LEU A 334 -4.36 28.34 14.91
N LYS A 335 -5.56 28.75 15.31
CA LYS A 335 -5.78 29.84 16.25
C LYS A 335 -5.59 29.44 17.71
N LYS A 336 -5.59 28.13 18.03
CA LYS A 336 -5.44 27.60 19.39
C LYS A 336 -4.60 26.32 19.38
N MET A 337 -3.84 26.11 20.45
CA MET A 337 -3.02 24.89 20.61
C MET A 337 -3.83 23.60 20.64
N ASP A 338 -5.09 23.67 21.12
CA ASP A 338 -5.99 22.51 21.15
C ASP A 338 -6.37 22.00 19.73
N ALA A 339 -6.25 22.86 18.70
CA ALA A 339 -6.48 22.49 17.32
C ALA A 339 -5.25 21.80 16.65
N LYS A 340 -4.17 21.56 17.41
CA LYS A 340 -2.98 20.88 16.89
C LYS A 340 -3.30 19.49 16.39
N ILE A 341 -2.67 19.10 15.26
CA ILE A 341 -2.78 17.76 14.71
C ILE A 341 -1.64 16.90 15.30
N ASN A 342 -2.01 15.85 16.01
CA ASN A 342 -1.05 14.97 16.69
C ASN A 342 -0.71 13.75 15.82
N PHE A 343 0.55 13.36 15.91
CA PHE A 343 1.07 12.10 15.35
C PHE A 343 1.89 11.37 16.41
N LEU A 344 1.97 10.06 16.30
CA LEU A 344 2.83 9.21 17.13
C LEU A 344 4.11 8.87 16.37
N LEU A 345 5.25 9.00 17.04
CA LEU A 345 6.53 8.55 16.49
C LEU A 345 6.52 7.02 16.35
N SER A 346 6.81 6.53 15.13
CA SER A 346 6.83 5.09 14.81
C SER A 346 8.24 4.56 14.56
N ASP A 347 9.09 5.30 13.82
CA ASP A 347 10.44 4.88 13.47
C ASP A 347 11.33 6.10 13.19
N THR A 348 12.60 6.01 13.52
CA THR A 348 13.62 7.01 13.12
C THR A 348 14.90 6.30 12.68
N ARG A 349 15.43 6.70 11.53
CA ARG A 349 16.67 6.14 10.97
C ARG A 349 17.51 7.20 10.30
N VAL A 350 18.83 6.99 10.29
CA VAL A 350 19.80 7.83 9.61
C VAL A 350 20.10 7.26 8.21
N PHE A 351 20.13 8.14 7.21
CA PHE A 351 20.45 7.85 5.82
C PHE A 351 21.49 8.84 5.30
N GLY A 352 22.77 8.51 5.42
CA GLY A 352 23.85 9.44 5.15
C GLY A 352 23.86 10.58 6.16
N SER A 353 23.68 11.82 5.69
CA SER A 353 23.54 13.02 6.53
C SER A 353 22.11 13.27 6.99
N ASP A 354 21.13 12.60 6.40
CA ASP A 354 19.71 12.87 6.64
C ASP A 354 19.13 11.95 7.70
N THR A 355 18.03 12.38 8.32
CA THR A 355 17.19 11.52 9.13
C THR A 355 15.86 11.24 8.41
N ARG A 356 15.40 9.98 8.44
CA ARG A 356 14.02 9.65 8.11
C ARG A 356 13.27 9.41 9.40
N THR A 357 12.18 10.15 9.60
CA THR A 357 11.25 9.92 10.70
C THR A 357 9.89 9.53 10.15
N ILE A 358 9.30 8.49 10.72
CA ILE A 358 7.95 8.01 10.38
C ILE A 358 7.04 8.28 11.55
N PHE A 359 5.92 8.94 11.28
CA PHE A 359 4.88 9.25 12.24
C PHE A 359 3.57 8.61 11.79
N ARG A 360 2.78 8.08 12.72
CA ARG A 360 1.42 7.56 12.49
C ARG A 360 0.39 8.55 13.01
N ALA A 361 -0.70 8.70 12.26
CA ALA A 361 -1.83 9.49 12.73
C ALA A 361 -2.43 8.86 14.00
N VAL A 362 -2.78 9.72 14.96
CA VAL A 362 -3.56 9.30 16.12
C VAL A 362 -4.99 9.09 15.67
N ARG A 363 -5.54 7.91 15.93
CA ARG A 363 -6.91 7.54 15.62
C ARG A 363 -7.47 6.73 16.75
N ASP A 364 -8.68 7.05 17.16
CA ASP A 364 -9.38 6.37 18.26
C ASP A 364 -9.78 4.93 17.91
N ASP A 365 -9.68 4.53 16.61
CA ASP A 365 -10.12 3.26 16.05
C ASP A 365 -8.97 2.32 15.62
N LEU A 366 -7.71 2.69 15.89
CA LEU A 366 -6.53 1.89 15.50
C LEU A 366 -5.71 1.36 16.69
N ASP A 367 -6.12 1.61 17.93
CA ASP A 367 -5.47 1.12 19.16
C ASP A 367 -6.07 -0.20 19.68
#